data_82e5db765853017c22de73e642009696
#
_entry.id   82e5db765853017c22de73e642009696
#
_cell.length_a   1.000
_cell.length_b   1.000
_cell.length_c   1.000
_cell.angle_alpha   90.00
_cell.angle_beta   90.00
_cell.angle_gamma   90.00
#
_symmetry.space_group_name_H-M   'P 1'
#
loop_
_entity.id
_entity.type
_entity.pdbx_description
1 polymer ?
#
loop_
_entity_poly.entity_id
_entity_poly.type
_entity_poly.pdbx_seq_one_letter_code
_entity_poly.pdbx_strand_id
1 'polypeptide(L)'
;MRLVIFTPAIKTSAIGRSISLVIHALTKSGHTVTVVRGEDVSLLKEETHDFGVELIPWTKSEQVAELVRHADSLIYTIGDNCTYHRGCLEWLTREPGVVCLHDFFLGNLFCGWAQDHMAEALTTLRAWYGDTQATVYMSHSATKKFIEATKDVAPMTEWIGSMAYGVITHSSWGIQRVLDSCPGPVRVVPLAYDAPASALVSKSLIKRASTAAGFNVLTIGHVNPNKRAESVIRAIGSSAVLRGNTTYQLVGYVPSEVSEHLASLAESLKVKLVISGEADSATLLQAIGEAHVICCLRWPSLEAASASAIEAMLYGKPVVVTDTGFYSELPDTCVRKIRIQNEIPDLQQALEHLCQNEGERLALGAKAAEWAAANFSAENYANQLIDASLAAQRAVPMLKATQSLAGTLWRWEASPGLMTLNDITEPLRLFDNCQEAPRDFVDV
;
A
#
# COMPACT_ATOMS: atom_id res chain seq x y z
N MET A 1 16.75 -15.89 -11.66
CA MET A 1 16.76 -14.52 -12.25
C MET A 1 17.65 -13.61 -11.40
N ARG A 2 18.26 -12.61 -12.03
CA ARG A 2 18.93 -11.48 -11.38
C ARG A 2 17.98 -10.31 -11.32
N LEU A 3 17.59 -9.90 -10.12
CA LEU A 3 16.59 -8.87 -9.87
C LEU A 3 17.27 -7.66 -9.23
N VAL A 4 16.93 -6.46 -9.71
CA VAL A 4 17.27 -5.20 -9.05
C VAL A 4 16.00 -4.57 -8.55
N ILE A 5 15.89 -4.41 -7.22
CA ILE A 5 14.69 -3.92 -6.56
C ILE A 5 14.94 -2.54 -5.97
N PHE A 6 14.27 -1.54 -6.49
CA PHE A 6 14.28 -0.17 -5.99
C PHE A 6 13.18 -0.02 -4.95
N THR A 7 13.56 0.29 -3.71
CA THR A 7 12.62 0.34 -2.58
C THR A 7 13.12 1.25 -1.47
N PRO A 8 12.22 1.87 -0.68
CA PRO A 8 12.63 2.43 0.59
C PRO A 8 13.09 1.30 1.52
N ALA A 9 14.32 1.42 2.03
CA ALA A 9 14.91 0.42 2.90
C ALA A 9 14.90 0.82 4.39
N ILE A 10 14.66 2.09 4.68
CA ILE A 10 14.66 2.64 6.04
C ILE A 10 13.69 1.89 6.95
N LYS A 11 14.09 1.69 8.21
CA LYS A 11 13.39 0.86 9.22
C LYS A 11 11.98 1.33 9.55
N THR A 12 11.69 2.61 9.32
CA THR A 12 10.35 3.20 9.52
C THR A 12 9.39 2.95 8.35
N SER A 13 9.88 2.38 7.22
CA SER A 13 9.06 2.09 6.05
C SER A 13 8.35 0.73 6.18
N ALA A 14 7.01 0.74 6.21
CA ALA A 14 6.21 -0.47 6.13
C ALA A 14 6.36 -1.18 4.77
N ILE A 15 6.58 -0.42 3.68
CA ILE A 15 6.87 -0.95 2.35
C ILE A 15 8.22 -1.66 2.38
N GLY A 16 9.26 -1.02 2.96
CA GLY A 16 10.57 -1.64 3.14
C GLY A 16 10.50 -2.94 3.94
N ARG A 17 9.69 -2.99 5.00
CA ARG A 17 9.46 -4.22 5.77
C ARG A 17 8.82 -5.31 4.92
N SER A 18 7.75 -5.01 4.21
CA SER A 18 7.07 -5.99 3.35
C SER A 18 8.00 -6.57 2.29
N ILE A 19 8.71 -5.71 1.55
CA ILE A 19 9.58 -6.17 0.47
C ILE A 19 10.83 -6.92 0.99
N SER A 20 11.29 -6.64 2.23
CA SER A 20 12.39 -7.42 2.83
C SER A 20 12.01 -8.89 3.00
N LEU A 21 10.76 -9.19 3.38
CA LEU A 21 10.25 -10.55 3.48
C LEU A 21 10.22 -11.25 2.12
N VAL A 22 9.79 -10.52 1.08
CA VAL A 22 9.77 -11.02 -0.30
C VAL A 22 11.18 -11.31 -0.80
N ILE A 23 12.15 -10.45 -0.48
CA ILE A 23 13.55 -10.64 -0.88
C ILE A 23 14.16 -11.87 -0.21
N HIS A 24 13.86 -12.12 1.06
CA HIS A 24 14.28 -13.36 1.73
C HIS A 24 13.67 -14.60 1.05
N ALA A 25 12.40 -14.54 0.64
CA ALA A 25 11.75 -15.63 -0.08
C ALA A 25 12.37 -15.85 -1.48
N LEU A 26 12.66 -14.77 -2.22
CA LEU A 26 13.30 -14.82 -3.53
C LEU A 26 14.71 -15.42 -3.45
N THR A 27 15.53 -14.99 -2.49
CA THR A 27 16.89 -15.52 -2.30
C THR A 27 16.87 -16.99 -1.88
N LYS A 28 15.95 -17.39 -1.00
CA LYS A 28 15.70 -18.78 -0.63
C LYS A 28 15.31 -19.65 -1.81
N SER A 29 14.59 -19.08 -2.79
CA SER A 29 14.21 -19.75 -4.04
C SER A 29 15.29 -19.72 -5.13
N GLY A 30 16.51 -19.25 -4.81
CA GLY A 30 17.67 -19.29 -5.71
C GLY A 30 17.76 -18.10 -6.68
N HIS A 31 17.02 -17.02 -6.46
CA HIS A 31 17.16 -15.80 -7.24
C HIS A 31 18.27 -14.91 -6.66
N THR A 32 18.98 -14.21 -7.54
CA THR A 32 19.98 -13.20 -7.12
C THR A 32 19.28 -11.84 -7.05
N VAL A 33 19.33 -11.21 -5.88
CA VAL A 33 18.66 -9.92 -5.65
C VAL A 33 19.67 -8.88 -5.19
N THR A 34 19.62 -7.69 -5.77
CA THR A 34 20.30 -6.49 -5.27
C THR A 34 19.26 -5.42 -4.98
N VAL A 35 19.38 -4.77 -3.84
CA VAL A 35 18.47 -3.70 -3.43
C VAL A 35 19.09 -2.34 -3.70
N VAL A 36 18.35 -1.49 -4.40
CA VAL A 36 18.66 -0.08 -4.54
C VAL A 36 17.77 0.72 -3.61
N ARG A 37 18.39 1.38 -2.62
CA ARG A 37 17.70 2.25 -1.68
C ARG A 37 17.14 3.47 -2.39
N GLY A 38 15.82 3.67 -2.33
CA GLY A 38 15.08 4.69 -3.08
C GLY A 38 14.76 5.97 -2.32
N GLU A 39 15.14 6.07 -1.03
CA GLU A 39 14.85 7.24 -0.20
C GLU A 39 15.60 8.50 -0.65
N ASP A 40 15.08 9.66 -0.26
CA ASP A 40 15.81 10.94 -0.40
C ASP A 40 17.19 10.86 0.26
N VAL A 41 18.13 11.64 -0.26
CA VAL A 41 19.53 11.66 0.17
C VAL A 41 19.66 11.88 1.68
N SER A 42 18.78 12.67 2.27
CA SER A 42 18.76 12.95 3.70
C SER A 42 18.53 11.70 4.57
N LEU A 43 17.85 10.69 4.04
CA LEU A 43 17.50 9.45 4.75
C LEU A 43 18.45 8.27 4.47
N LEU A 44 19.37 8.40 3.51
CA LEU A 44 20.25 7.29 3.12
C LEU A 44 21.24 6.82 4.21
N LYS A 45 21.36 7.58 5.30
CA LYS A 45 22.22 7.23 6.46
C LYS A 45 21.45 6.52 7.58
N GLU A 46 20.15 6.55 7.53
CA GLU A 46 19.27 5.97 8.56
C GLU A 46 19.34 4.43 8.54
N GLU A 47 19.01 3.82 9.69
CA GLU A 47 18.94 2.37 9.83
C GLU A 47 17.93 1.75 8.83
N THR A 48 18.30 0.58 8.32
CA THR A 48 17.48 -0.17 7.37
C THR A 48 16.87 -1.42 7.97
N HIS A 49 15.82 -1.93 7.33
CA HIS A 49 15.41 -3.31 7.54
C HIS A 49 16.54 -4.26 7.14
N ASP A 50 16.50 -5.47 7.66
CA ASP A 50 17.39 -6.55 7.21
C ASP A 50 16.83 -7.15 5.92
N PHE A 51 17.58 -7.03 4.84
CA PHE A 51 17.26 -7.61 3.53
C PHE A 51 18.04 -8.88 3.22
N GLY A 52 19.08 -9.19 4.01
CA GLY A 52 19.98 -10.33 3.76
C GLY A 52 20.79 -10.24 2.47
N VAL A 53 20.78 -9.09 1.79
CA VAL A 53 21.46 -8.82 0.52
C VAL A 53 22.12 -7.44 0.52
N GLU A 54 22.96 -7.17 -0.50
CA GLU A 54 23.61 -5.87 -0.65
C GLU A 54 22.59 -4.75 -0.91
N LEU A 55 22.79 -3.62 -0.22
CA LEU A 55 22.01 -2.39 -0.39
C LEU A 55 22.89 -1.29 -0.99
N ILE A 56 22.45 -0.71 -2.10
CA ILE A 56 23.19 0.33 -2.82
C ILE A 56 22.31 1.59 -2.87
N PRO A 57 22.81 2.77 -2.45
CA PRO A 57 22.07 4.01 -2.64
C PRO A 57 21.86 4.33 -4.12
N TRP A 58 20.66 4.77 -4.48
CA TRP A 58 20.31 5.16 -5.86
C TRP A 58 21.21 6.26 -6.44
N THR A 59 21.84 7.05 -5.57
CA THR A 59 22.79 8.13 -5.93
C THR A 59 24.14 7.65 -6.46
N LYS A 60 24.49 6.36 -6.28
CA LYS A 60 25.65 5.74 -6.90
C LYS A 60 25.36 5.36 -8.35
N SER A 61 25.08 6.37 -9.17
CA SER A 61 24.50 6.21 -10.51
C SER A 61 25.28 5.26 -11.43
N GLU A 62 26.62 5.27 -11.41
CA GLU A 62 27.43 4.37 -12.24
C GLU A 62 27.27 2.90 -11.79
N GLN A 63 27.29 2.65 -10.49
CA GLN A 63 27.14 1.31 -9.93
C GLN A 63 25.73 0.79 -10.20
N VAL A 64 24.70 1.63 -10.03
CA VAL A 64 23.31 1.26 -10.31
C VAL A 64 23.10 1.01 -11.80
N ALA A 65 23.66 1.85 -12.69
CA ALA A 65 23.57 1.63 -14.14
C ALA A 65 24.23 0.31 -14.59
N GLU A 66 25.32 -0.09 -13.94
CA GLU A 66 25.96 -1.40 -14.20
C GLU A 66 25.03 -2.55 -13.78
N LEU A 67 24.41 -2.47 -12.61
CA LEU A 67 23.44 -3.46 -12.14
C LEU A 67 22.24 -3.57 -13.07
N VAL A 68 21.67 -2.44 -13.48
CA VAL A 68 20.51 -2.36 -14.38
C VAL A 68 20.81 -3.04 -15.71
N ARG A 69 22.00 -2.81 -16.30
CA ARG A 69 22.41 -3.44 -17.58
C ARG A 69 22.47 -4.98 -17.50
N HIS A 70 22.74 -5.52 -16.33
CA HIS A 70 22.90 -6.97 -16.12
C HIS A 70 21.70 -7.63 -15.45
N ALA A 71 20.67 -6.85 -15.09
CA ALA A 71 19.45 -7.37 -14.48
C ALA A 71 18.57 -8.10 -15.51
N ASP A 72 17.94 -9.18 -15.05
CA ASP A 72 16.87 -9.82 -15.82
C ASP A 72 15.55 -9.04 -15.65
N SER A 73 15.34 -8.42 -14.49
CA SER A 73 14.16 -7.58 -14.24
C SER A 73 14.45 -6.46 -13.23
N LEU A 74 13.83 -5.31 -13.48
CA LEU A 74 13.82 -4.16 -12.58
C LEU A 74 12.46 -4.08 -11.89
N ILE A 75 12.46 -3.86 -10.58
CA ILE A 75 11.26 -3.81 -9.77
C ILE A 75 11.29 -2.53 -8.95
N TYR A 76 10.19 -1.80 -8.93
CA TYR A 76 10.04 -0.53 -8.22
C TYR A 76 8.87 -0.62 -7.25
N THR A 77 9.11 -0.43 -5.95
CA THR A 77 8.02 -0.27 -5.00
C THR A 77 7.65 1.21 -4.91
N ILE A 78 6.39 1.54 -5.14
CA ILE A 78 5.92 2.93 -5.19
C ILE A 78 4.78 3.13 -4.20
N GLY A 79 4.93 4.15 -3.34
CA GLY A 79 3.92 4.63 -2.40
C GLY A 79 3.83 6.16 -2.43
N ASP A 80 2.85 6.72 -1.73
CA ASP A 80 2.49 8.15 -1.80
C ASP A 80 3.38 9.06 -0.92
N ASN A 81 4.71 8.87 -0.96
CA ASN A 81 5.65 9.71 -0.24
C ASN A 81 6.94 9.94 -1.02
N CYS A 82 7.14 11.14 -1.57
CA CYS A 82 8.32 11.48 -2.37
C CYS A 82 9.64 11.29 -1.61
N THR A 83 9.67 11.61 -0.31
CA THR A 83 10.87 11.44 0.51
C THR A 83 11.33 9.98 0.61
N TYR A 84 10.38 9.04 0.59
CA TYR A 84 10.70 7.60 0.62
C TYR A 84 10.94 7.00 -0.77
N HIS A 85 10.42 7.62 -1.85
CA HIS A 85 10.42 7.00 -3.18
C HIS A 85 11.13 7.84 -4.26
N ARG A 86 11.89 8.87 -3.88
CA ARG A 86 12.58 9.77 -4.83
C ARG A 86 13.46 8.99 -5.83
N GLY A 87 14.34 8.15 -5.34
CA GLY A 87 15.22 7.36 -6.19
C GLY A 87 14.52 6.29 -7.01
N CYS A 88 13.42 5.73 -6.48
CA CYS A 88 12.57 4.81 -7.25
C CYS A 88 12.00 5.54 -8.48
N LEU A 89 11.48 6.76 -8.29
CA LEU A 89 10.91 7.56 -9.37
C LEU A 89 11.96 8.02 -10.38
N GLU A 90 13.13 8.50 -9.90
CA GLU A 90 14.25 8.92 -10.75
C GLU A 90 14.73 7.81 -11.69
N TRP A 91 14.78 6.58 -11.21
CA TRP A 91 15.21 5.45 -12.03
C TRP A 91 14.08 4.87 -12.89
N LEU A 92 12.83 4.85 -12.40
CA LEU A 92 11.69 4.37 -13.18
C LEU A 92 11.49 5.19 -14.47
N THR A 93 11.72 6.50 -14.42
CA THR A 93 11.61 7.37 -15.61
C THR A 93 12.67 7.10 -16.67
N ARG A 94 13.84 6.56 -16.28
CA ARG A 94 14.98 6.27 -17.17
C ARG A 94 14.98 4.83 -17.64
N GLU A 95 14.71 3.91 -16.72
CA GLU A 95 14.80 2.47 -16.90
C GLU A 95 13.49 1.82 -16.42
N PRO A 96 12.46 1.78 -17.26
CA PRO A 96 11.19 1.18 -16.92
C PRO A 96 11.29 -0.29 -16.49
N GLY A 97 10.42 -0.69 -15.56
CA GLY A 97 10.35 -2.06 -15.03
C GLY A 97 8.97 -2.40 -14.51
N VAL A 98 8.89 -3.41 -13.64
CA VAL A 98 7.66 -3.78 -12.94
C VAL A 98 7.49 -2.87 -11.72
N VAL A 99 6.32 -2.25 -11.59
CA VAL A 99 5.96 -1.43 -10.43
C VAL A 99 5.07 -2.24 -9.48
N CYS A 100 5.47 -2.31 -8.21
CA CYS A 100 4.62 -2.75 -7.11
C CYS A 100 3.96 -1.51 -6.49
N LEU A 101 2.68 -1.32 -6.72
CA LEU A 101 1.92 -0.13 -6.34
C LEU A 101 1.29 -0.31 -4.96
N HIS A 102 1.82 0.38 -3.94
CA HIS A 102 1.37 0.27 -2.56
C HIS A 102 0.26 1.25 -2.19
N ASP A 103 0.23 2.41 -2.83
CA ASP A 103 -0.82 3.40 -2.68
C ASP A 103 -1.50 3.65 -4.02
N PHE A 104 -2.82 3.70 -4.00
CA PHE A 104 -3.60 4.02 -5.18
C PHE A 104 -3.61 5.54 -5.42
N PHE A 105 -3.73 6.34 -4.36
CA PHE A 105 -3.54 7.78 -4.44
C PHE A 105 -2.05 8.13 -4.32
N LEU A 106 -1.50 8.79 -5.32
CA LEU A 106 -0.09 9.17 -5.42
C LEU A 106 0.11 10.69 -5.48
N GLY A 107 -0.86 11.44 -4.97
CA GLY A 107 -0.87 12.89 -5.04
C GLY A 107 0.27 13.56 -4.28
N ASN A 108 0.65 13.02 -3.11
CA ASN A 108 1.77 13.58 -2.34
C ASN A 108 3.12 13.23 -2.97
N LEU A 109 3.27 12.05 -3.55
CA LEU A 109 4.44 11.67 -4.35
C LEU A 109 4.62 12.64 -5.50
N PHE A 110 3.54 12.89 -6.27
CA PHE A 110 3.56 13.79 -7.41
C PHE A 110 3.85 15.24 -7.02
N CYS A 111 3.21 15.75 -5.95
CA CYS A 111 3.49 17.09 -5.46
C CYS A 111 4.95 17.28 -5.02
N GLY A 112 5.53 16.26 -4.38
CA GLY A 112 6.94 16.29 -4.01
C GLY A 112 7.88 16.31 -5.22
N TRP A 113 7.58 15.51 -6.24
CA TRP A 113 8.32 15.50 -7.50
C TRP A 113 8.15 16.82 -8.29
N ALA A 114 6.96 17.37 -8.30
CA ALA A 114 6.63 18.60 -9.02
C ALA A 114 7.40 19.84 -8.51
N GLN A 115 7.91 19.82 -7.28
CA GLN A 115 8.70 20.94 -6.74
C GLN A 115 9.93 21.24 -7.61
N ASP A 116 10.57 20.19 -8.13
CA ASP A 116 11.75 20.30 -8.97
C ASP A 116 11.43 20.26 -10.49
N HIS A 117 10.16 19.90 -10.87
CA HIS A 117 9.74 19.58 -12.24
C HIS A 117 8.41 20.25 -12.62
N MET A 118 8.20 21.52 -12.22
CA MET A 118 6.88 22.18 -12.33
C MET A 118 6.31 22.21 -13.75
N ALA A 119 7.12 22.47 -14.76
CA ALA A 119 6.64 22.54 -16.15
C ALA A 119 6.15 21.19 -16.66
N GLU A 120 6.91 20.12 -16.37
CA GLU A 120 6.56 18.76 -16.73
C GLU A 120 5.33 18.28 -15.93
N ALA A 121 5.24 18.65 -14.66
CA ALA A 121 4.10 18.33 -13.82
C ALA A 121 2.79 18.91 -14.35
N LEU A 122 2.79 20.19 -14.76
CA LEU A 122 1.62 20.81 -15.38
C LEU A 122 1.24 20.14 -16.69
N THR A 123 2.22 19.76 -17.51
CA THR A 123 2.00 19.04 -18.77
C THR A 123 1.39 17.67 -18.51
N THR A 124 1.93 16.94 -17.52
CA THR A 124 1.43 15.61 -17.11
C THR A 124 -0.01 15.67 -16.60
N LEU A 125 -0.31 16.64 -15.71
CA LEU A 125 -1.67 16.83 -15.19
C LEU A 125 -2.68 17.11 -16.31
N ARG A 126 -2.31 18.01 -17.25
CA ARG A 126 -3.17 18.35 -18.39
C ARG A 126 -3.39 17.17 -19.33
N ALA A 127 -2.34 16.41 -19.59
CA ALA A 127 -2.41 15.24 -20.47
C ALA A 127 -3.35 14.17 -19.91
N TRP A 128 -3.29 13.88 -18.62
CA TRP A 128 -4.11 12.83 -18.01
C TRP A 128 -5.51 13.30 -17.62
N TYR A 129 -5.66 14.53 -17.12
CA TYR A 129 -6.90 14.97 -16.46
C TYR A 129 -7.52 16.23 -17.05
N GLY A 130 -6.88 16.86 -18.03
CA GLY A 130 -7.35 18.08 -18.68
C GLY A 130 -7.06 19.35 -17.85
N ASP A 131 -7.24 20.51 -18.48
CA ASP A 131 -6.89 21.82 -17.91
C ASP A 131 -7.65 22.16 -16.62
N THR A 132 -8.94 21.82 -16.57
CA THR A 132 -9.78 22.10 -15.41
C THR A 132 -9.27 21.37 -14.17
N GLN A 133 -9.02 20.07 -14.28
CA GLN A 133 -8.54 19.26 -13.17
C GLN A 133 -7.10 19.62 -12.78
N ALA A 134 -6.25 19.94 -13.74
CA ALA A 134 -4.90 20.43 -13.48
C ALA A 134 -4.92 21.71 -12.64
N THR A 135 -5.84 22.64 -12.96
CA THR A 135 -6.03 23.87 -12.19
C THR A 135 -6.51 23.58 -10.76
N VAL A 136 -7.52 22.72 -10.60
CA VAL A 136 -8.04 22.30 -9.29
C VAL A 136 -6.92 21.65 -8.47
N TYR A 137 -6.18 20.73 -9.07
CA TYR A 137 -5.08 20.02 -8.43
C TYR A 137 -4.05 20.99 -7.84
N MET A 138 -3.54 21.89 -8.66
CA MET A 138 -2.50 22.87 -8.25
C MET A 138 -3.02 23.85 -7.20
N SER A 139 -4.29 24.27 -7.28
CA SER A 139 -4.88 25.19 -6.30
C SER A 139 -5.06 24.57 -4.90
N HIS A 140 -5.14 23.24 -4.80
CA HIS A 140 -5.33 22.52 -3.54
C HIS A 140 -4.06 21.88 -3.01
N SER A 141 -2.98 21.75 -3.80
CA SER A 141 -1.77 20.98 -3.48
C SER A 141 -1.13 21.30 -2.11
N ALA A 142 -1.28 22.53 -1.61
CA ALA A 142 -0.79 22.96 -0.30
C ALA A 142 -1.89 23.09 0.77
N THR A 143 -3.10 22.58 0.52
CA THR A 143 -4.24 22.75 1.42
C THR A 143 -4.64 21.47 2.13
N LYS A 144 -5.29 21.57 3.31
CA LYS A 144 -5.88 20.41 4.02
C LYS A 144 -6.98 19.70 3.20
N LYS A 145 -7.50 20.32 2.13
CA LYS A 145 -8.52 19.77 1.25
C LYS A 145 -7.95 19.00 0.05
N PHE A 146 -6.63 18.93 -0.09
CA PHE A 146 -5.96 18.36 -1.26
C PHE A 146 -6.45 16.95 -1.61
N ILE A 147 -6.37 16.03 -0.65
CA ILE A 147 -6.80 14.65 -0.85
C ILE A 147 -8.28 14.59 -1.26
N GLU A 148 -9.16 15.31 -0.54
CA GLU A 148 -10.59 15.28 -0.82
C GLU A 148 -10.94 15.85 -2.19
N ALA A 149 -10.20 16.87 -2.64
CA ALA A 149 -10.42 17.49 -3.94
C ALA A 149 -9.87 16.68 -5.12
N THR A 150 -8.89 15.78 -4.89
CA THR A 150 -8.12 15.17 -5.99
C THR A 150 -8.17 13.65 -6.04
N LYS A 151 -8.47 12.96 -4.92
CA LYS A 151 -8.38 11.49 -4.82
C LYS A 151 -9.20 10.72 -5.87
N ASP A 152 -10.36 11.25 -6.26
CA ASP A 152 -11.26 10.58 -7.21
C ASP A 152 -11.05 11.04 -8.66
N VAL A 153 -10.54 12.27 -8.86
CA VAL A 153 -10.46 12.90 -10.18
C VAL A 153 -9.04 12.94 -10.75
N ALA A 154 -8.02 12.96 -9.91
CA ALA A 154 -6.61 13.01 -10.32
C ALA A 154 -5.70 12.30 -9.29
N PRO A 155 -5.85 10.98 -9.07
CA PRO A 155 -5.08 10.25 -8.07
C PRO A 155 -3.63 10.05 -8.44
N MET A 156 -3.19 10.39 -9.65
CA MET A 156 -1.86 10.22 -10.21
C MET A 156 -1.41 8.75 -10.40
N THR A 157 -2.31 7.81 -10.27
CA THR A 157 -2.07 6.38 -10.55
C THR A 157 -1.65 6.17 -12.00
N GLU A 158 -2.32 6.85 -12.92
CA GLU A 158 -2.10 6.77 -14.37
C GLU A 158 -0.69 7.23 -14.75
N TRP A 159 -0.18 8.24 -14.07
CA TRP A 159 1.18 8.74 -14.27
C TRP A 159 2.22 7.66 -14.04
N ILE A 160 2.15 6.96 -12.92
CA ILE A 160 3.07 5.86 -12.59
C ILE A 160 2.80 4.64 -13.49
N GLY A 161 1.52 4.27 -13.69
CA GLY A 161 1.13 3.14 -14.54
C GLY A 161 1.70 3.23 -15.95
N SER A 162 1.66 4.43 -16.54
CA SER A 162 2.12 4.67 -17.92
C SER A 162 3.64 4.52 -18.11
N MET A 163 4.42 4.65 -17.05
CA MET A 163 5.89 4.50 -17.09
C MET A 163 6.34 3.04 -16.89
N ALA A 164 5.44 2.15 -16.43
CA ALA A 164 5.78 0.78 -16.07
C ALA A 164 5.72 -0.18 -17.26
N TYR A 165 6.57 -1.20 -17.27
CA TYR A 165 6.45 -2.36 -18.17
C TYR A 165 5.47 -3.41 -17.65
N GLY A 166 5.01 -3.29 -16.42
CA GLY A 166 3.96 -4.06 -15.78
C GLY A 166 3.69 -3.53 -14.39
N VAL A 167 2.48 -3.76 -13.86
CA VAL A 167 2.10 -3.31 -12.53
C VAL A 167 1.55 -4.45 -11.70
N ILE A 168 1.98 -4.53 -10.46
CA ILE A 168 1.37 -5.32 -9.40
C ILE A 168 0.63 -4.35 -8.47
N THR A 169 -0.67 -4.60 -8.25
CA THR A 169 -1.47 -3.98 -7.19
C THR A 169 -1.73 -5.00 -6.08
N HIS A 170 -2.12 -4.55 -4.88
CA HIS A 170 -2.34 -5.45 -3.74
C HIS A 170 -3.81 -5.75 -3.46
N SER A 171 -4.70 -5.13 -4.23
CA SER A 171 -6.14 -5.37 -4.25
C SER A 171 -6.71 -5.03 -5.63
N SER A 172 -7.92 -5.46 -5.92
CA SER A 172 -8.63 -5.13 -7.16
C SER A 172 -9.26 -3.73 -7.12
N TRP A 173 -9.36 -3.14 -5.93
CA TRP A 173 -9.85 -1.77 -5.79
C TRP A 173 -8.97 -0.79 -6.58
N GLY A 174 -9.60 0.00 -7.43
CA GLY A 174 -8.91 1.01 -8.25
C GLY A 174 -8.11 0.45 -9.45
N ILE A 175 -8.10 -0.86 -9.66
CA ILE A 175 -7.32 -1.52 -10.72
C ILE A 175 -7.66 -0.99 -12.12
N GLN A 176 -8.89 -0.54 -12.39
CA GLN A 176 -9.31 -0.08 -13.71
C GLN A 176 -8.41 1.06 -14.21
N ARG A 177 -8.07 2.03 -13.36
CA ARG A 177 -7.17 3.13 -13.74
C ARG A 177 -5.75 2.64 -14.06
N VAL A 178 -5.30 1.59 -13.40
CA VAL A 178 -4.01 0.94 -13.69
C VAL A 178 -4.08 0.22 -15.04
N LEU A 179 -5.18 -0.51 -15.31
CA LEU A 179 -5.41 -1.19 -16.59
C LEU A 179 -5.49 -0.21 -17.76
N ASP A 180 -6.11 0.95 -17.55
CA ASP A 180 -6.28 1.99 -18.57
C ASP A 180 -4.97 2.74 -18.87
N SER A 181 -3.99 2.69 -17.98
CA SER A 181 -2.75 3.46 -18.10
C SER A 181 -1.48 2.61 -18.30
N CYS A 182 -1.41 1.42 -17.72
CA CYS A 182 -0.24 0.56 -17.86
C CYS A 182 -0.24 -0.13 -19.24
N PRO A 183 0.79 0.06 -20.06
CA PRO A 183 0.87 -0.57 -21.37
C PRO A 183 1.24 -2.06 -21.31
N GLY A 184 1.69 -2.55 -20.16
CA GLY A 184 2.08 -3.94 -19.93
C GLY A 184 1.10 -4.71 -19.05
N PRO A 185 1.46 -5.94 -18.63
CA PRO A 185 0.59 -6.76 -17.79
C PRO A 185 0.33 -6.14 -16.42
N VAL A 186 -0.91 -6.22 -15.96
CA VAL A 186 -1.34 -5.81 -14.63
C VAL A 186 -1.79 -7.04 -13.85
N ARG A 187 -1.36 -7.18 -12.60
CA ARG A 187 -1.72 -8.30 -11.72
C ARG A 187 -2.11 -7.82 -10.33
N VAL A 188 -3.08 -8.48 -9.74
CA VAL A 188 -3.40 -8.34 -8.31
C VAL A 188 -2.64 -9.42 -7.54
N VAL A 189 -1.75 -8.99 -6.65
CA VAL A 189 -0.96 -9.89 -5.79
C VAL A 189 -1.12 -9.41 -4.35
N PRO A 190 -1.75 -10.20 -3.46
CA PRO A 190 -1.92 -9.83 -2.07
C PRO A 190 -0.60 -9.45 -1.41
N LEU A 191 -0.59 -8.34 -0.63
CA LEU A 191 0.61 -7.81 0.01
C LEU A 191 1.27 -8.85 0.91
N ALA A 192 2.57 -9.09 0.71
CA ALA A 192 3.33 -9.96 1.62
C ALA A 192 3.48 -9.31 2.99
N TYR A 193 3.12 -10.03 4.03
CA TYR A 193 3.35 -9.64 5.41
C TYR A 193 3.54 -10.86 6.30
N ASP A 194 4.17 -10.68 7.46
CA ASP A 194 4.32 -11.74 8.43
C ASP A 194 3.87 -11.29 9.83
N ALA A 195 3.51 -12.26 10.64
CA ALA A 195 3.58 -12.11 12.08
C ALA A 195 4.95 -12.66 12.48
N PRO A 196 5.88 -11.85 13.05
CA PRO A 196 7.17 -12.37 13.53
C PRO A 196 6.96 -13.62 14.38
N ALA A 197 7.94 -14.53 14.41
CA ALA A 197 7.90 -15.86 15.06
C ALA A 197 7.35 -15.92 16.52
N SER A 198 7.05 -14.79 17.08
CA SER A 198 6.22 -14.53 18.25
C SER A 198 4.75 -14.98 18.13
N ALA A 199 4.30 -15.53 16.99
CA ALA A 199 2.99 -16.20 16.91
C ALA A 199 2.86 -17.34 17.93
N LEU A 200 3.96 -17.95 18.38
CA LEU A 200 3.99 -18.85 19.54
C LEU A 200 3.81 -18.08 20.87
N VAL A 201 4.29 -16.85 20.96
CA VAL A 201 4.02 -15.92 22.08
C VAL A 201 2.57 -15.44 22.04
N SER A 202 1.96 -15.33 20.86
CA SER A 202 0.58 -14.86 20.70
C SER A 202 -0.44 -15.79 21.36
N LYS A 203 -0.26 -17.11 21.37
CA LYS A 203 -1.17 -18.02 22.10
C LYS A 203 -1.17 -17.76 23.61
N SER A 204 -0.05 -17.40 24.21
CA SER A 204 0.06 -17.02 25.60
C SER A 204 -0.45 -15.60 25.88
N LEU A 205 -0.29 -14.68 24.93
CA LEU A 205 -0.76 -13.29 25.02
C LEU A 205 -2.27 -13.19 24.76
N ILE A 206 -2.84 -13.97 23.85
CA ILE A 206 -4.30 -14.10 23.65
C ILE A 206 -4.95 -14.56 24.96
N LYS A 207 -4.33 -15.52 25.65
CA LYS A 207 -4.80 -16.02 26.96
C LYS A 207 -4.69 -14.97 28.07
N ARG A 208 -3.73 -14.05 27.99
CA ARG A 208 -3.60 -12.90 28.92
C ARG A 208 -4.68 -11.84 28.71
N ALA A 209 -5.00 -11.48 27.47
CA ALA A 209 -6.05 -10.53 27.17
C ALA A 209 -7.43 -11.00 27.67
N SER A 210 -7.70 -12.32 27.54
CA SER A 210 -8.94 -12.95 28.06
C SER A 210 -9.09 -12.88 29.58
N THR A 211 -8.00 -12.68 30.33
CA THR A 211 -8.02 -12.63 31.82
C THR A 211 -7.90 -11.21 32.37
N ALA A 212 -7.68 -10.19 31.53
CA ALA A 212 -7.56 -8.81 31.95
C ALA A 212 -8.93 -8.18 32.24
N ALA A 213 -9.04 -7.45 33.35
CA ALA A 213 -10.23 -6.65 33.64
C ALA A 213 -10.33 -5.51 32.63
N GLY A 214 -11.46 -5.41 31.90
CA GLY A 214 -11.72 -4.36 30.94
C GLY A 214 -11.60 -4.82 29.47
N PHE A 215 -11.97 -3.93 28.55
CA PHE A 215 -11.97 -4.16 27.12
C PHE A 215 -10.98 -3.21 26.42
N ASN A 216 -9.96 -3.75 25.77
CA ASN A 216 -8.90 -2.96 25.13
C ASN A 216 -9.13 -2.90 23.62
N VAL A 217 -9.32 -1.70 23.10
CA VAL A 217 -9.40 -1.36 21.67
C VAL A 217 -8.10 -0.70 21.26
N LEU A 218 -7.51 -1.13 20.15
CA LEU A 218 -6.21 -0.65 19.67
C LEU A 218 -6.31 -0.11 18.24
N THR A 219 -5.58 0.98 17.97
CA THR A 219 -5.24 1.41 16.60
C THR A 219 -3.72 1.54 16.49
N ILE A 220 -3.12 0.99 15.42
CA ILE A 220 -1.67 0.95 15.21
C ILE A 220 -1.22 1.75 13.99
N GLY A 221 0.04 2.23 14.07
CA GLY A 221 0.75 3.00 13.05
C GLY A 221 0.45 4.50 13.08
N HIS A 222 1.06 5.25 12.16
CA HIS A 222 0.94 6.71 12.08
C HIS A 222 -0.53 7.16 12.08
N VAL A 223 -0.93 7.95 13.07
CA VAL A 223 -2.31 8.43 13.24
C VAL A 223 -2.50 9.72 12.45
N ASN A 224 -3.35 9.63 11.43
CA ASN A 224 -3.79 10.74 10.61
C ASN A 224 -5.32 10.74 10.52
N PRO A 225 -5.97 11.78 9.98
CA PRO A 225 -7.43 11.88 9.97
C PRO A 225 -8.14 10.71 9.28
N ASN A 226 -7.56 10.10 8.25
CA ASN A 226 -8.20 9.01 7.54
C ASN A 226 -8.21 7.68 8.32
N LYS A 227 -7.44 7.54 9.40
CA LYS A 227 -7.54 6.42 10.36
C LYS A 227 -8.73 6.50 11.32
N ARG A 228 -9.49 7.59 11.29
CA ARG A 228 -10.78 7.72 11.98
C ARG A 228 -10.73 7.49 13.49
N ALA A 229 -9.60 7.81 14.15
CA ALA A 229 -9.46 7.64 15.60
C ALA A 229 -10.54 8.40 16.41
N GLU A 230 -10.97 9.57 15.93
CA GLU A 230 -12.07 10.33 16.49
C GLU A 230 -13.39 9.55 16.50
N SER A 231 -13.68 8.82 15.41
CA SER A 231 -14.90 7.99 15.30
C SER A 231 -14.91 6.85 16.32
N VAL A 232 -13.73 6.26 16.63
CA VAL A 232 -13.61 5.24 17.67
C VAL A 232 -13.91 5.83 19.03
N ILE A 233 -13.37 7.01 19.36
CA ILE A 233 -13.63 7.71 20.63
C ILE A 233 -15.13 8.03 20.77
N ARG A 234 -15.76 8.53 19.70
CA ARG A 234 -17.22 8.85 19.70
C ARG A 234 -18.07 7.61 19.88
N ALA A 235 -17.74 6.51 19.21
CA ALA A 235 -18.48 5.25 19.34
C ALA A 235 -18.39 4.69 20.77
N ILE A 236 -17.19 4.69 21.37
CA ILE A 236 -17.01 4.25 22.77
C ILE A 236 -17.77 5.20 23.72
N GLY A 237 -17.65 6.51 23.53
CA GLY A 237 -18.29 7.52 24.39
C GLY A 237 -19.83 7.51 24.31
N SER A 238 -20.40 7.08 23.19
CA SER A 238 -21.86 6.96 22.98
C SER A 238 -22.46 5.73 23.67
N SER A 239 -21.64 4.72 23.97
CA SER A 239 -22.06 3.44 24.53
C SER A 239 -21.99 3.42 26.05
N ALA A 240 -23.09 3.09 26.72
CA ALA A 240 -23.10 2.85 28.16
C ALA A 240 -22.30 1.58 28.56
N VAL A 241 -22.22 0.59 27.67
CA VAL A 241 -21.49 -0.67 27.87
C VAL A 241 -19.98 -0.45 27.78
N LEU A 242 -19.54 0.34 26.78
CA LEU A 242 -18.11 0.51 26.48
C LEU A 242 -17.46 1.58 27.37
N ARG A 243 -18.11 2.72 27.58
CA ARG A 243 -17.54 3.93 28.20
C ARG A 243 -16.83 3.70 29.53
N GLY A 244 -17.37 2.86 30.40
CA GLY A 244 -16.79 2.60 31.74
C GLY A 244 -15.82 1.41 31.79
N ASN A 245 -15.75 0.61 30.71
CA ASN A 245 -15.02 -0.66 30.69
C ASN A 245 -13.93 -0.72 29.60
N THR A 246 -13.85 0.29 28.72
CA THR A 246 -12.96 0.26 27.56
C THR A 246 -11.78 1.20 27.72
N THR A 247 -10.58 0.70 27.43
CA THR A 247 -9.40 1.52 27.17
C THR A 247 -9.16 1.56 25.67
N TYR A 248 -9.09 2.76 25.08
CA TYR A 248 -8.67 2.93 23.70
C TYR A 248 -7.21 3.34 23.65
N GLN A 249 -6.38 2.57 22.93
CA GLN A 249 -4.95 2.81 22.82
C GLN A 249 -4.57 3.14 21.38
N LEU A 250 -3.71 4.15 21.22
CA LEU A 250 -3.05 4.51 19.96
C LEU A 250 -1.56 4.21 20.09
N VAL A 251 -1.02 3.36 19.19
CA VAL A 251 0.40 3.04 19.14
C VAL A 251 0.94 3.41 17.76
N GLY A 252 1.84 4.37 17.73
CA GLY A 252 2.44 4.96 16.54
C GLY A 252 2.52 6.48 16.65
N TYR A 253 3.18 7.11 15.70
CA TYR A 253 3.32 8.55 15.68
C TYR A 253 1.95 9.25 15.59
N VAL A 254 1.73 10.22 16.48
CA VAL A 254 0.54 11.08 16.49
C VAL A 254 1.02 12.53 16.51
N PRO A 255 0.69 13.35 15.50
CA PRO A 255 1.02 14.78 15.52
C PRO A 255 0.45 15.47 16.77
N SER A 256 1.18 16.44 17.34
CA SER A 256 0.80 17.09 18.61
C SER A 256 -0.60 17.69 18.60
N GLU A 257 -0.95 18.43 17.51
CA GLU A 257 -2.30 18.99 17.35
C GLU A 257 -3.40 17.92 17.35
N VAL A 258 -3.13 16.76 16.69
CA VAL A 258 -4.08 15.65 16.65
C VAL A 258 -4.18 14.98 18.01
N SER A 259 -3.06 14.81 18.72
CA SER A 259 -3.00 14.25 20.07
C SER A 259 -3.83 15.07 21.06
N GLU A 260 -3.63 16.39 21.08
CA GLU A 260 -4.37 17.31 21.94
C GLU A 260 -5.88 17.30 21.65
N HIS A 261 -6.24 17.33 20.37
CA HIS A 261 -7.64 17.24 19.95
C HIS A 261 -8.30 15.93 20.40
N LEU A 262 -7.64 14.77 20.17
CA LEU A 262 -8.18 13.46 20.55
C LEU A 262 -8.26 13.31 22.07
N ALA A 263 -7.29 13.82 22.83
CA ALA A 263 -7.31 13.80 24.30
C ALA A 263 -8.47 14.63 24.85
N SER A 264 -8.67 15.86 24.36
CA SER A 264 -9.80 16.73 24.76
C SER A 264 -11.15 16.09 24.43
N LEU A 265 -11.28 15.48 23.25
CA LEU A 265 -12.49 14.77 22.84
C LEU A 265 -12.77 13.57 23.77
N ALA A 266 -11.75 12.76 24.05
CA ALA A 266 -11.87 11.60 24.93
C ALA A 266 -12.29 12.00 26.36
N GLU A 267 -11.70 13.06 26.89
CA GLU A 267 -12.08 13.61 28.22
C GLU A 267 -13.54 14.06 28.24
N SER A 268 -13.98 14.82 27.23
CA SER A 268 -15.35 15.32 27.12
C SER A 268 -16.39 14.19 27.07
N LEU A 269 -16.03 13.05 26.44
CA LEU A 269 -16.87 11.87 26.31
C LEU A 269 -16.63 10.81 27.39
N LYS A 270 -15.74 11.07 28.35
CA LYS A 270 -15.36 10.15 29.43
C LYS A 270 -14.82 8.80 28.92
N VAL A 271 -14.01 8.83 27.86
CA VAL A 271 -13.35 7.68 27.28
C VAL A 271 -11.91 7.63 27.79
N LYS A 272 -11.47 6.47 28.27
CA LYS A 272 -10.07 6.27 28.67
C LYS A 272 -9.21 6.10 27.41
N LEU A 273 -8.48 7.14 27.04
CA LEU A 273 -7.55 7.16 25.91
C LEU A 273 -6.11 7.05 26.39
N VAL A 274 -5.30 6.21 25.71
CA VAL A 274 -3.86 6.09 25.92
C VAL A 274 -3.16 6.33 24.59
N ILE A 275 -2.28 7.32 24.51
CA ILE A 275 -1.46 7.63 23.33
C ILE A 275 -0.02 7.28 23.69
N SER A 276 0.49 6.19 23.09
CA SER A 276 1.84 5.67 23.39
C SER A 276 2.95 6.29 22.53
N GLY A 277 2.58 7.01 21.45
CA GLY A 277 3.56 7.53 20.49
C GLY A 277 4.24 6.43 19.67
N GLU A 278 5.39 6.74 19.10
CA GLU A 278 6.21 5.74 18.40
C GLU A 278 6.69 4.68 19.40
N ALA A 279 6.56 3.43 19.01
CA ALA A 279 6.90 2.29 19.85
C ALA A 279 7.88 1.37 19.12
N ASP A 280 8.78 0.78 19.87
CA ASP A 280 9.61 -0.31 19.36
C ASP A 280 8.77 -1.58 19.09
N SER A 281 9.39 -2.56 18.43
CA SER A 281 8.71 -3.80 18.06
C SER A 281 8.19 -4.58 19.29
N ALA A 282 8.87 -4.51 20.44
CA ALA A 282 8.47 -5.21 21.64
C ALA A 282 7.22 -4.57 22.27
N THR A 283 7.19 -3.25 22.37
CA THR A 283 6.05 -2.47 22.85
C THR A 283 4.83 -2.61 21.94
N LEU A 284 5.03 -2.58 20.62
CA LEU A 284 3.95 -2.82 19.66
C LEU A 284 3.37 -4.22 19.82
N LEU A 285 4.23 -5.24 19.92
CA LEU A 285 3.82 -6.64 20.13
C LEU A 285 3.04 -6.83 21.41
N GLN A 286 3.47 -6.18 22.49
CA GLN A 286 2.74 -6.20 23.77
C GLN A 286 1.35 -5.57 23.60
N ALA A 287 1.25 -4.39 22.99
CA ALA A 287 -0.03 -3.71 22.77
C ALA A 287 -0.99 -4.55 21.92
N ILE A 288 -0.48 -5.18 20.83
CA ILE A 288 -1.25 -6.12 20.03
C ILE A 288 -1.70 -7.31 20.89
N GLY A 289 -0.80 -7.86 21.71
CA GLY A 289 -1.11 -8.98 22.60
C GLY A 289 -2.23 -8.66 23.58
N GLU A 290 -2.23 -7.49 24.19
CA GLU A 290 -3.21 -7.01 25.17
C GLU A 290 -4.53 -6.53 24.54
N ALA A 291 -4.54 -6.24 23.23
CA ALA A 291 -5.74 -5.80 22.55
C ALA A 291 -6.80 -6.91 22.45
N HIS A 292 -8.06 -6.57 22.71
CA HIS A 292 -9.22 -7.41 22.47
C HIS A 292 -9.76 -7.25 21.05
N VAL A 293 -9.63 -6.03 20.49
CA VAL A 293 -10.05 -5.66 19.13
C VAL A 293 -9.07 -4.63 18.57
N ILE A 294 -8.76 -4.72 17.29
CA ILE A 294 -7.96 -3.72 16.58
C ILE A 294 -8.84 -3.00 15.55
N CYS A 295 -8.88 -1.69 15.61
CA CYS A 295 -9.58 -0.84 14.65
C CYS A 295 -8.64 -0.38 13.54
N CYS A 296 -8.87 -0.88 12.32
CA CYS A 296 -8.13 -0.51 11.11
C CYS A 296 -9.05 0.28 10.17
N LEU A 297 -9.61 1.39 10.67
CA LEU A 297 -10.52 2.23 9.90
C LEU A 297 -9.77 3.07 8.88
N ARG A 298 -10.42 3.34 7.72
CA ARG A 298 -9.90 4.21 6.67
C ARG A 298 -11.01 4.95 5.95
N TRP A 299 -10.89 6.27 5.94
CA TRP A 299 -11.70 7.11 5.08
C TRP A 299 -11.05 8.48 4.85
N PRO A 300 -10.80 8.85 3.58
CA PRO A 300 -10.92 8.01 2.39
C PRO A 300 -9.92 6.85 2.37
N SER A 301 -10.20 5.81 1.57
CA SER A 301 -9.22 4.77 1.25
C SER A 301 -8.27 5.29 0.19
N LEU A 302 -6.96 5.17 0.40
CA LEU A 302 -5.92 5.70 -0.48
C LEU A 302 -4.88 4.63 -0.83
N GLU A 303 -4.72 3.65 0.04
CA GLU A 303 -3.73 2.57 -0.03
C GLU A 303 -4.27 1.32 -0.75
N ALA A 304 -3.42 0.63 -1.49
CA ALA A 304 -3.79 -0.61 -2.17
C ALA A 304 -3.91 -1.81 -1.22
N ALA A 305 -3.29 -1.75 -0.03
CA ALA A 305 -3.44 -2.72 1.05
C ALA A 305 -3.08 -2.11 2.40
N SER A 306 -3.49 -2.76 3.49
CA SER A 306 -3.24 -2.30 4.85
C SER A 306 -2.34 -3.25 5.62
N ALA A 307 -1.08 -2.89 5.77
CA ALA A 307 -0.12 -3.64 6.60
C ALA A 307 -0.64 -3.84 8.04
N SER A 308 -1.25 -2.81 8.64
CA SER A 308 -1.76 -2.89 10.02
C SER A 308 -2.95 -3.85 10.17
N ALA A 309 -3.83 -3.93 9.18
CA ALA A 309 -4.95 -4.89 9.21
C ALA A 309 -4.43 -6.32 9.01
N ILE A 310 -3.53 -6.53 8.05
CA ILE A 310 -2.91 -7.83 7.78
C ILE A 310 -2.15 -8.31 9.03
N GLU A 311 -1.33 -7.46 9.64
CA GLU A 311 -0.60 -7.78 10.86
C GLU A 311 -1.54 -8.18 12.00
N ALA A 312 -2.59 -7.38 12.25
CA ALA A 312 -3.60 -7.69 13.27
C ALA A 312 -4.28 -9.04 13.03
N MET A 313 -4.64 -9.34 11.79
CA MET A 313 -5.23 -10.62 11.40
C MET A 313 -4.26 -11.79 11.64
N LEU A 314 -2.99 -11.65 11.22
CA LEU A 314 -1.95 -12.67 11.43
C LEU A 314 -1.71 -12.96 12.91
N TYR A 315 -1.87 -11.97 13.79
CA TYR A 315 -1.83 -12.15 15.25
C TYR A 315 -3.12 -12.75 15.83
N GLY A 316 -4.10 -13.12 15.01
CA GLY A 316 -5.36 -13.69 15.46
C GLY A 316 -6.24 -12.71 16.22
N LYS A 317 -6.09 -11.41 15.95
CA LYS A 317 -6.92 -10.36 16.57
C LYS A 317 -8.17 -10.10 15.74
N PRO A 318 -9.32 -9.92 16.37
CA PRO A 318 -10.51 -9.41 15.72
C PRO A 318 -10.22 -8.01 15.17
N VAL A 319 -10.54 -7.79 13.90
CA VAL A 319 -10.31 -6.50 13.23
C VAL A 319 -11.64 -5.88 12.82
N VAL A 320 -11.80 -4.60 13.15
CA VAL A 320 -12.91 -3.77 12.66
C VAL A 320 -12.35 -2.85 11.58
N VAL A 321 -12.98 -2.86 10.40
CA VAL A 321 -12.54 -2.10 9.22
C VAL A 321 -13.68 -1.28 8.63
N THR A 322 -13.35 -0.21 7.91
CA THR A 322 -14.34 0.48 7.07
C THR A 322 -14.56 -0.32 5.79
N ASP A 323 -15.80 -0.51 5.37
CA ASP A 323 -16.15 -1.21 4.14
C ASP A 323 -15.85 -0.32 2.92
N THR A 324 -14.58 -0.29 2.53
CA THR A 324 -14.07 0.53 1.42
C THR A 324 -12.70 0.03 0.96
N GLY A 325 -12.37 0.23 -0.33
CA GLY A 325 -11.05 -0.07 -0.88
C GLY A 325 -10.64 -1.53 -0.62
N PHE A 326 -9.38 -1.73 -0.29
CA PHE A 326 -8.83 -3.04 0.10
C PHE A 326 -9.66 -3.76 1.17
N TYR A 327 -10.22 -3.04 2.12
CA TYR A 327 -10.94 -3.64 3.25
C TYR A 327 -12.27 -4.30 2.84
N SER A 328 -12.90 -3.82 1.76
CA SER A 328 -14.12 -4.45 1.21
C SER A 328 -13.86 -5.84 0.65
N GLU A 329 -12.62 -6.14 0.23
CA GLU A 329 -12.22 -7.45 -0.31
C GLU A 329 -11.93 -8.49 0.78
N LEU A 330 -11.73 -8.05 2.03
CA LEU A 330 -11.55 -8.98 3.14
C LEU A 330 -12.85 -9.76 3.42
N PRO A 331 -12.79 -11.08 3.71
CA PRO A 331 -14.00 -11.86 3.96
C PRO A 331 -14.73 -11.39 5.24
N ASP A 332 -16.06 -11.30 5.18
CA ASP A 332 -16.90 -10.93 6.34
C ASP A 332 -16.77 -11.91 7.51
N THR A 333 -16.30 -13.13 7.23
CA THR A 333 -16.00 -14.13 8.25
C THR A 333 -14.71 -13.87 9.01
N CYS A 334 -13.84 -12.97 8.51
CA CYS A 334 -12.52 -12.67 9.06
C CYS A 334 -12.43 -11.29 9.71
N VAL A 335 -13.30 -10.35 9.30
CA VAL A 335 -13.32 -8.97 9.81
C VAL A 335 -14.74 -8.51 10.12
N ARG A 336 -14.88 -7.44 10.90
CA ARG A 336 -16.15 -6.71 11.05
C ARG A 336 -16.08 -5.44 10.23
N LYS A 337 -16.89 -5.36 9.17
CA LYS A 337 -17.01 -4.19 8.29
C LYS A 337 -18.02 -3.21 8.85
N ILE A 338 -17.68 -1.92 8.81
CA ILE A 338 -18.60 -0.82 9.13
C ILE A 338 -18.77 0.08 7.92
N ARG A 339 -19.97 0.60 7.73
CA ARG A 339 -20.32 1.48 6.61
C ARG A 339 -19.93 2.92 6.95
N ILE A 340 -19.27 3.61 6.04
CA ILE A 340 -18.88 5.01 6.26
C ILE A 340 -20.08 5.93 6.48
N GLN A 341 -21.22 5.66 5.81
CA GLN A 341 -22.45 6.45 5.92
C GLN A 341 -23.10 6.36 7.31
N ASN A 342 -22.77 5.30 8.07
CA ASN A 342 -23.31 5.06 9.40
C ASN A 342 -22.19 4.72 10.40
N GLU A 343 -21.02 5.34 10.22
CA GLU A 343 -19.74 4.96 10.83
C GLU A 343 -19.83 4.80 12.35
N ILE A 344 -20.30 5.82 13.08
CA ILE A 344 -20.31 5.79 14.54
C ILE A 344 -21.31 4.76 15.10
N PRO A 345 -22.57 4.68 14.65
CA PRO A 345 -23.49 3.64 15.08
C PRO A 345 -23.03 2.22 14.77
N ASP A 346 -22.54 1.95 13.55
CA ASP A 346 -22.06 0.64 13.16
C ASP A 346 -20.84 0.24 13.99
N LEU A 347 -19.91 1.17 14.23
CA LEU A 347 -18.72 0.95 15.05
C LEU A 347 -19.08 0.69 16.52
N GLN A 348 -20.02 1.46 17.09
CA GLN A 348 -20.54 1.21 18.43
C GLN A 348 -21.11 -0.20 18.53
N GLN A 349 -22.01 -0.59 17.64
CA GLN A 349 -22.63 -1.90 17.64
C GLN A 349 -21.59 -3.02 17.52
N ALA A 350 -20.60 -2.88 16.61
CA ALA A 350 -19.55 -3.86 16.42
C ALA A 350 -18.68 -4.04 17.68
N LEU A 351 -18.29 -2.93 18.31
CA LEU A 351 -17.47 -2.96 19.54
C LEU A 351 -18.26 -3.50 20.75
N GLU A 352 -19.53 -3.11 20.93
CA GLU A 352 -20.40 -3.67 21.98
C GLU A 352 -20.56 -5.19 21.81
N HIS A 353 -20.84 -5.64 20.58
CA HIS A 353 -20.98 -7.05 20.28
C HIS A 353 -19.71 -7.84 20.62
N LEU A 354 -18.54 -7.36 20.16
CA LEU A 354 -17.24 -8.00 20.44
C LEU A 354 -16.83 -7.90 21.91
N CYS A 355 -17.27 -6.88 22.64
CA CYS A 355 -17.05 -6.75 24.09
C CYS A 355 -17.83 -7.81 24.86
N GLN A 356 -19.12 -8.00 24.53
CA GLN A 356 -20.04 -8.87 25.25
C GLN A 356 -19.91 -10.36 24.85
N ASN A 357 -19.39 -10.68 23.66
CA ASN A 357 -19.35 -12.03 23.11
C ASN A 357 -17.91 -12.52 22.91
N GLU A 358 -17.24 -12.93 23.98
CA GLU A 358 -15.85 -13.40 23.96
C GLU A 358 -15.63 -14.57 22.98
N GLY A 359 -16.54 -15.55 22.97
CA GLY A 359 -16.43 -16.71 22.10
C GLY A 359 -16.42 -16.35 20.62
N GLU A 360 -17.30 -15.42 20.19
CA GLU A 360 -17.34 -14.94 18.81
C GLU A 360 -16.13 -14.06 18.49
N ARG A 361 -15.69 -13.25 19.44
CA ARG A 361 -14.48 -12.44 19.32
C ARG A 361 -13.25 -13.31 19.03
N LEU A 362 -13.05 -14.37 19.80
CA LEU A 362 -11.95 -15.32 19.62
C LEU A 362 -12.07 -16.11 18.32
N ALA A 363 -13.27 -16.53 17.96
CA ALA A 363 -13.52 -17.25 16.70
C ALA A 363 -13.25 -16.37 15.47
N LEU A 364 -13.62 -15.09 15.51
CA LEU A 364 -13.33 -14.13 14.46
C LEU A 364 -11.82 -13.95 14.26
N GLY A 365 -11.07 -13.77 15.36
CA GLY A 365 -9.61 -13.65 15.30
C GLY A 365 -8.92 -14.90 14.77
N ALA A 366 -9.39 -16.10 15.18
CA ALA A 366 -8.83 -17.36 14.68
C ALA A 366 -9.03 -17.54 13.17
N LYS A 367 -10.23 -17.25 12.64
CA LYS A 367 -10.52 -17.28 11.20
C LYS A 367 -9.70 -16.25 10.44
N ALA A 368 -9.55 -15.04 11.01
CA ALA A 368 -8.70 -14.01 10.43
C ALA A 368 -7.25 -14.48 10.29
N ALA A 369 -6.68 -15.12 11.32
CA ALA A 369 -5.30 -15.61 11.28
C ALA A 369 -5.10 -16.70 10.23
N GLU A 370 -6.01 -17.68 10.17
CA GLU A 370 -5.96 -18.76 9.20
C GLU A 370 -6.02 -18.23 7.76
N TRP A 371 -6.98 -17.36 7.48
CA TRP A 371 -7.14 -16.78 6.17
C TRP A 371 -5.95 -15.89 5.79
N ALA A 372 -5.48 -15.03 6.70
CA ALA A 372 -4.37 -14.13 6.44
C ALA A 372 -3.06 -14.89 6.19
N ALA A 373 -2.76 -15.94 6.94
CA ALA A 373 -1.58 -16.78 6.74
C ALA A 373 -1.58 -17.48 5.36
N ALA A 374 -2.75 -17.84 4.85
CA ALA A 374 -2.88 -18.46 3.54
C ALA A 374 -2.73 -17.45 2.39
N ASN A 375 -3.12 -16.18 2.59
CA ASN A 375 -3.22 -15.21 1.50
C ASN A 375 -2.07 -14.20 1.45
N PHE A 376 -1.43 -13.86 2.56
CA PHE A 376 -0.41 -12.81 2.65
C PHE A 376 1.02 -13.36 2.79
N SER A 377 1.30 -14.51 2.23
CA SER A 377 2.59 -15.19 2.32
C SER A 377 3.65 -14.54 1.43
N ALA A 378 4.87 -14.36 1.95
CA ALA A 378 5.99 -13.81 1.21
C ALA A 378 6.46 -14.76 0.09
N GLU A 379 6.39 -16.06 0.28
CA GLU A 379 6.71 -17.06 -0.74
C GLU A 379 5.75 -16.98 -1.94
N ASN A 380 4.44 -16.86 -1.65
CA ASN A 380 3.44 -16.72 -2.71
C ASN A 380 3.65 -15.40 -3.49
N TYR A 381 3.89 -14.30 -2.77
CA TYR A 381 4.20 -13.01 -3.40
C TYR A 381 5.45 -13.10 -4.29
N ALA A 382 6.53 -13.71 -3.79
CA ALA A 382 7.78 -13.87 -4.52
C ALA A 382 7.56 -14.64 -5.84
N ASN A 383 6.80 -15.75 -5.82
CA ASN A 383 6.48 -16.51 -7.02
C ASN A 383 5.67 -15.67 -8.02
N GLN A 384 4.65 -14.96 -7.57
CA GLN A 384 3.83 -14.11 -8.44
C GLN A 384 4.61 -12.91 -8.98
N LEU A 385 5.56 -12.36 -8.22
CA LEU A 385 6.47 -11.30 -8.68
C LEU A 385 7.38 -11.79 -9.81
N ILE A 386 7.89 -13.02 -9.72
CA ILE A 386 8.66 -13.65 -10.81
C ILE A 386 7.78 -13.83 -12.06
N ASP A 387 6.57 -14.34 -11.90
CA ASP A 387 5.63 -14.52 -13.03
C ASP A 387 5.27 -13.18 -13.68
N ALA A 388 5.05 -12.14 -12.89
CA ALA A 388 4.80 -10.78 -13.39
C ALA A 388 6.02 -10.22 -14.12
N SER A 389 7.23 -10.45 -13.59
CA SER A 389 8.48 -10.05 -14.24
C SER A 389 8.69 -10.74 -15.59
N LEU A 390 8.44 -12.03 -15.66
CA LEU A 390 8.52 -12.79 -16.92
C LEU A 390 7.45 -12.34 -17.93
N ALA A 391 6.25 -12.02 -17.47
CA ALA A 391 5.19 -11.50 -18.34
C ALA A 391 5.55 -10.11 -18.88
N ALA A 392 6.10 -9.22 -18.04
CA ALA A 392 6.58 -7.91 -18.45
C ALA A 392 7.72 -8.03 -19.48
N GLN A 393 8.71 -8.90 -19.25
CA GLN A 393 9.80 -9.14 -20.21
C GLN A 393 9.27 -9.55 -21.59
N ARG A 394 8.26 -10.43 -21.64
CA ARG A 394 7.64 -10.85 -22.92
C ARG A 394 6.93 -9.70 -23.64
N ALA A 395 6.36 -8.75 -22.88
CA ALA A 395 5.68 -7.58 -23.45
C ALA A 395 6.66 -6.49 -23.95
N VAL A 396 7.87 -6.39 -23.39
CA VAL A 396 8.85 -5.31 -23.68
C VAL A 396 9.11 -5.11 -25.18
N PRO A 397 9.32 -6.14 -26.05
CA PRO A 397 9.57 -5.91 -27.46
C PRO A 397 8.41 -5.17 -28.14
N MET A 398 7.18 -5.59 -27.88
CA MET A 398 5.97 -4.94 -28.40
C MET A 398 5.84 -3.51 -27.87
N LEU A 399 6.05 -3.31 -26.58
CA LEU A 399 5.98 -1.97 -25.94
C LEU A 399 7.00 -1.01 -26.56
N LYS A 400 8.25 -1.44 -26.75
CA LYS A 400 9.30 -0.64 -27.40
C LYS A 400 8.95 -0.31 -28.85
N ALA A 401 8.38 -1.26 -29.60
CA ALA A 401 7.93 -1.03 -30.98
C ALA A 401 6.82 0.02 -31.02
N THR A 402 5.82 -0.09 -30.12
CA THR A 402 4.71 0.87 -30.01
C THR A 402 5.21 2.27 -29.60
N GLN A 403 6.10 2.35 -28.63
CA GLN A 403 6.71 3.62 -28.21
C GLN A 403 7.52 4.28 -29.33
N SER A 404 8.27 3.49 -30.10
CA SER A 404 9.03 3.99 -31.28
C SER A 404 8.11 4.54 -32.35
N LEU A 405 7.01 3.83 -32.63
CA LEU A 405 5.97 4.29 -33.57
C LEU A 405 5.33 5.60 -33.08
N ALA A 406 4.89 5.63 -31.83
CA ALA A 406 4.29 6.83 -31.21
C ALA A 406 5.24 8.03 -31.27
N GLY A 407 6.52 7.84 -30.94
CA GLY A 407 7.54 8.89 -31.03
C GLY A 407 7.81 9.36 -32.46
N THR A 408 7.63 8.49 -33.45
CA THR A 408 7.75 8.85 -34.88
C THR A 408 6.55 9.67 -35.32
N LEU A 409 5.33 9.24 -35.00
CA LEU A 409 4.09 9.98 -35.29
C LEU A 409 4.08 11.37 -34.66
N TRP A 410 4.56 11.47 -33.39
CA TRP A 410 4.71 12.73 -32.69
C TRP A 410 5.64 13.70 -33.44
N ARG A 411 6.82 13.22 -33.86
CA ARG A 411 7.79 14.05 -34.61
C ARG A 411 7.26 14.51 -35.97
N TRP A 412 6.33 13.76 -36.56
CA TRP A 412 5.69 14.12 -37.82
C TRP A 412 4.45 14.99 -37.64
N GLU A 413 4.12 15.36 -36.40
CA GLU A 413 2.89 16.08 -36.06
C GLU A 413 1.65 15.41 -36.69
N ALA A 414 1.63 14.08 -36.70
CA ALA A 414 0.61 13.28 -37.36
C ALA A 414 -0.78 13.59 -36.78
N SER A 415 -1.74 13.87 -37.66
CA SER A 415 -3.13 14.11 -37.24
C SER A 415 -3.79 12.83 -36.71
N PRO A 416 -4.70 12.94 -35.73
CA PRO A 416 -5.55 11.81 -35.35
C PRO A 416 -6.27 11.26 -36.58
N GLY A 417 -6.20 9.93 -36.77
CA GLY A 417 -6.80 9.25 -37.92
C GLY A 417 -5.86 9.03 -39.11
N LEU A 418 -4.58 9.45 -39.01
CA LEU A 418 -3.58 9.05 -40.02
C LEU A 418 -3.43 7.53 -40.13
N MET A 419 -3.61 6.83 -39.04
CA MET A 419 -3.60 5.37 -38.95
C MET A 419 -4.89 4.87 -38.32
N THR A 420 -5.42 3.77 -38.81
CA THR A 420 -6.52 3.07 -38.15
C THR A 420 -5.99 2.17 -37.02
N LEU A 421 -6.86 1.67 -36.17
CA LEU A 421 -6.49 0.71 -35.13
C LEU A 421 -5.85 -0.55 -35.78
N ASN A 422 -6.37 -1.00 -36.91
CA ASN A 422 -5.84 -2.16 -37.64
C ASN A 422 -4.42 -1.91 -38.16
N ASP A 423 -4.12 -0.70 -38.67
CA ASP A 423 -2.77 -0.37 -39.17
C ASP A 423 -1.72 -0.45 -38.05
N ILE A 424 -2.15 -0.31 -36.79
CA ILE A 424 -1.29 -0.43 -35.61
C ILE A 424 -1.26 -1.89 -35.11
N THR A 425 -2.42 -2.54 -35.02
CA THR A 425 -2.52 -3.85 -34.36
C THR A 425 -2.05 -5.00 -35.26
N GLU A 426 -2.28 -4.94 -36.57
CA GLU A 426 -1.83 -6.01 -37.50
C GLU A 426 -0.31 -6.24 -37.47
N PRO A 427 0.56 -5.20 -37.57
CA PRO A 427 2.00 -5.40 -37.42
C PRO A 427 2.42 -5.92 -36.05
N LEU A 428 1.69 -5.57 -34.99
CA LEU A 428 2.01 -6.00 -33.63
C LEU A 428 1.71 -7.49 -33.38
N ARG A 429 0.90 -8.15 -34.23
CA ARG A 429 0.66 -9.60 -34.19
C ARG A 429 1.93 -10.44 -34.41
N LEU A 430 3.00 -9.85 -34.92
CA LEU A 430 4.30 -10.51 -34.98
C LEU A 430 4.82 -10.93 -33.60
N PHE A 431 4.34 -10.24 -32.53
CA PHE A 431 4.70 -10.53 -31.15
C PHE A 431 3.74 -11.54 -30.50
N ASP A 432 2.61 -11.92 -31.11
CA ASP A 432 1.63 -12.86 -30.52
C ASP A 432 2.21 -14.26 -30.34
N ASN A 433 3.14 -14.69 -31.25
CA ASN A 433 3.83 -15.97 -31.11
C ASN A 433 4.79 -16.06 -29.93
N CYS A 434 5.00 -14.94 -29.20
CA CYS A 434 5.75 -14.92 -27.94
C CYS A 434 4.84 -15.19 -26.73
N GLN A 435 3.53 -15.42 -26.93
CA GLN A 435 2.50 -15.53 -25.89
C GLN A 435 1.91 -16.94 -25.75
N GLU A 436 2.70 -18.00 -25.88
CA GLU A 436 2.24 -19.31 -25.40
C GLU A 436 2.41 -19.42 -23.89
N ALA A 437 1.48 -18.82 -23.12
CA ALA A 437 1.15 -19.17 -21.74
C ALA A 437 -0.36 -18.94 -21.52
N PRO A 438 -1.03 -19.78 -20.68
CA PRO A 438 -2.48 -19.82 -20.59
C PRO A 438 -3.08 -18.47 -20.22
N ARG A 439 -4.15 -18.11 -20.92
CA ARG A 439 -5.02 -16.98 -20.58
C ARG A 439 -5.87 -17.34 -19.38
N ASP A 440 -5.30 -17.26 -18.20
CA ASP A 440 -6.11 -17.13 -16.98
C ASP A 440 -6.43 -15.65 -16.78
N PHE A 441 -7.34 -15.15 -17.61
CA PHE A 441 -8.04 -13.91 -17.31
C PHE A 441 -9.02 -14.23 -16.18
N VAL A 442 -8.89 -13.49 -15.09
CA VAL A 442 -9.85 -13.44 -14.01
C VAL A 442 -11.21 -13.08 -14.62
N ASP A 443 -12.15 -14.03 -14.65
CA ASP A 443 -13.56 -13.72 -14.76
C ASP A 443 -13.93 -12.91 -13.48
N VAL A 444 -14.23 -11.62 -13.70
CA VAL A 444 -14.72 -10.70 -12.66
C VAL A 444 -16.24 -10.84 -12.59
#